data_aec72ddbac84730af90245312be38946
#
_entry.id   aec72ddbac84730af90245312be38946
#
_cell.length_a   1.000
_cell.length_b   1.000
_cell.length_c   1.000
_cell.angle_alpha   90.00
_cell.angle_beta   90.00
_cell.angle_gamma   90.00
#
_symmetry.space_group_name_H-M   'P 1'
#
loop_
_entity.id
_entity.type
_entity.pdbx_description
1 polymer ?
#
loop_
_entity_poly.entity_id
_entity_poly.type
_entity_poly.pdbx_seq_one_letter_code
_entity_poly.pdbx_strand_id
1 'polypeptide(L)'
;MNSHNMSKTQSHKNNIVIAAAGGRKTTFIIEEALRQKDKKILITTYTQENLDQISLYLIKRNGCIPENITVLSWFTFLLRDGVWPYQNHVFPAQRVESLDFKTVRPPIVRGGQQNPSWYLNKGNYLYKDRVTEFVCDCNDRCNGLVVSRLEKIYDHIYIDEMQDLVGWDQELVELLMQSSIDVTLVGDPRQA
;
A
#
# COMPACT_ATOMS: atom_id res chain seq x y z
N MET A 1 22.25 28.96 28.70
CA MET A 1 20.85 28.51 28.73
C MET A 1 20.68 27.53 27.58
N ASN A 2 20.84 26.23 27.88
CA ASN A 2 20.72 25.15 26.90
C ASN A 2 19.26 24.65 26.92
N SER A 3 18.50 25.01 25.91
CA SER A 3 17.20 24.43 25.65
C SER A 3 17.40 23.05 25.04
N HIS A 4 17.22 22.00 25.83
CA HIS A 4 17.11 20.63 25.38
C HIS A 4 15.82 20.51 24.55
N ASN A 5 16.00 20.39 23.25
CA ASN A 5 14.93 19.93 22.35
C ASN A 5 14.74 18.43 22.58
N MET A 6 13.82 18.08 23.47
CA MET A 6 13.34 16.69 23.59
C MET A 6 12.51 16.40 22.34
N SER A 7 13.09 15.69 21.37
CA SER A 7 12.34 15.02 20.32
C SER A 7 11.37 14.04 20.99
N LYS A 8 10.07 14.34 20.91
CA LYS A 8 9.04 13.35 21.26
C LYS A 8 9.17 12.20 20.28
N THR A 9 9.73 11.10 20.72
CA THR A 9 9.64 9.81 20.05
C THR A 9 8.17 9.42 20.01
N GLN A 10 7.46 9.68 18.91
CA GLN A 10 6.12 9.12 18.72
C GLN A 10 6.28 7.60 18.65
N SER A 11 5.67 6.89 19.57
CA SER A 11 5.61 5.43 19.51
C SER A 11 4.64 5.06 18.38
N HIS A 12 5.18 4.50 17.29
CA HIS A 12 4.38 4.01 16.16
C HIS A 12 3.51 2.84 16.63
N LYS A 13 2.23 2.85 16.22
CA LYS A 13 1.27 1.81 16.60
C LYS A 13 0.95 0.94 15.39
N ASN A 14 1.71 -0.14 15.26
CA ASN A 14 1.31 -1.21 14.35
C ASN A 14 0.29 -2.11 15.05
N ASN A 15 -0.84 -2.38 14.39
CA ASN A 15 -1.92 -3.19 14.92
C ASN A 15 -2.32 -4.27 13.93
N ILE A 16 -2.69 -5.45 14.47
CA ILE A 16 -3.31 -6.51 13.70
C ILE A 16 -4.67 -6.79 14.34
N VAL A 17 -5.73 -6.64 13.55
CA VAL A 17 -7.11 -6.85 13.98
C VAL A 17 -7.66 -8.10 13.28
N ILE A 18 -7.85 -9.15 14.04
CA ILE A 18 -8.41 -10.41 13.56
C ILE A 18 -9.89 -10.47 13.91
N ALA A 19 -10.73 -10.58 12.90
CA ALA A 19 -12.17 -10.76 13.09
C ALA A 19 -12.76 -11.66 12.01
N ALA A 20 -13.72 -12.52 12.40
CA ALA A 20 -14.42 -13.40 11.49
C ALA A 20 -15.17 -12.63 10.38
N ALA A 21 -15.52 -13.34 9.30
CA ALA A 21 -16.42 -12.83 8.27
C ALA A 21 -17.72 -12.29 8.90
N GLY A 22 -18.16 -11.11 8.48
CA GLY A 22 -19.29 -10.41 9.11
C GLY A 22 -18.98 -9.71 10.45
N GLY A 23 -17.73 -9.80 10.95
CA GLY A 23 -17.25 -9.24 12.24
C GLY A 23 -17.06 -7.72 12.27
N ARG A 24 -17.70 -6.97 11.37
CA ARG A 24 -17.62 -5.49 11.32
C ARG A 24 -16.20 -4.95 11.08
N LYS A 25 -15.31 -5.71 10.41
CA LYS A 25 -13.93 -5.29 10.10
C LYS A 25 -13.89 -3.92 9.41
N THR A 26 -14.59 -3.78 8.32
CA THR A 26 -14.67 -2.54 7.54
C THR A 26 -15.28 -1.40 8.34
N THR A 27 -16.29 -1.68 9.17
CA THR A 27 -16.89 -0.68 10.08
C THR A 27 -15.87 -0.18 11.09
N PHE A 28 -15.05 -1.07 11.65
CA PHE A 28 -13.98 -0.72 12.58
C PHE A 28 -12.96 0.23 11.92
N ILE A 29 -12.45 -0.13 10.72
CA ILE A 29 -11.50 0.73 9.97
C ILE A 29 -12.09 2.12 9.78
N ILE A 30 -13.34 2.22 9.34
CA ILE A 30 -14.01 3.49 9.03
C ILE A 30 -14.19 4.33 10.29
N GLU A 31 -14.66 3.74 11.39
CA GLU A 31 -14.86 4.46 12.64
C GLU A 31 -13.55 4.96 13.23
N GLU A 32 -12.47 4.15 13.16
CA GLU A 32 -11.15 4.58 13.61
C GLU A 32 -10.55 5.69 12.72
N ALA A 33 -10.70 5.57 11.40
CA ALA A 33 -10.24 6.58 10.46
C ALA A 33 -10.96 7.92 10.66
N LEU A 34 -12.29 7.92 10.83
CA LEU A 34 -13.09 9.12 11.06
C LEU A 34 -12.78 9.83 12.40
N ARG A 35 -12.22 9.13 13.40
CA ARG A 35 -11.77 9.74 14.66
C ARG A 35 -10.46 10.51 14.53
N GLN A 36 -9.62 10.15 13.55
CA GLN A 36 -8.26 10.69 13.38
C GLN A 36 -8.25 11.86 12.38
N LYS A 37 -8.93 12.95 12.72
CA LYS A 37 -9.16 14.09 11.82
C LYS A 37 -7.87 14.82 11.41
N ASP A 38 -6.84 14.77 12.23
CA ASP A 38 -5.56 15.47 12.00
C ASP A 38 -4.52 14.60 11.29
N LYS A 39 -4.85 13.32 11.00
CA LYS A 39 -3.96 12.38 10.33
C LYS A 39 -4.33 12.22 8.86
N LYS A 40 -3.32 12.12 8.00
CA LYS A 40 -3.49 11.71 6.60
C LYS A 40 -3.58 10.19 6.54
N ILE A 41 -4.71 9.68 6.10
CA ILE A 41 -5.04 8.26 6.20
C ILE A 41 -5.18 7.66 4.79
N LEU A 42 -4.55 6.50 4.58
CA LEU A 42 -4.85 5.61 3.47
C LEU A 42 -5.67 4.43 3.98
N ILE A 43 -6.79 4.13 3.32
CA ILE A 43 -7.51 2.87 3.46
C ILE A 43 -7.36 2.12 2.15
N THR A 44 -6.84 0.90 2.21
CA THR A 44 -6.60 0.09 1.01
C THR A 44 -7.14 -1.33 1.16
N THR A 45 -7.57 -1.91 0.05
CA THR A 45 -8.10 -3.27 -0.07
C THR A 45 -7.83 -3.82 -1.47
N TYR A 46 -7.96 -5.13 -1.66
CA TYR A 46 -7.65 -5.81 -2.92
C TYR A 46 -8.75 -5.74 -3.97
N THR A 47 -10.03 -5.76 -3.56
CA THR A 47 -11.16 -5.87 -4.49
C THR A 47 -11.88 -4.54 -4.70
N GLN A 48 -12.46 -4.36 -5.88
CA GLN A 48 -13.26 -3.18 -6.20
C GLN A 48 -14.54 -3.14 -5.37
N GLU A 49 -15.15 -4.29 -5.11
CA GLU A 49 -16.35 -4.41 -4.29
C GLU A 49 -16.12 -3.89 -2.86
N ASN A 50 -14.99 -4.27 -2.24
CA ASN A 50 -14.62 -3.78 -0.90
C ASN A 50 -14.31 -2.29 -0.93
N LEU A 51 -13.63 -1.80 -1.99
CA LEU A 51 -13.34 -0.38 -2.16
C LEU A 51 -14.61 0.47 -2.24
N ASP A 52 -15.58 0.03 -3.04
CA ASP A 52 -16.88 0.69 -3.19
C ASP A 52 -17.65 0.66 -1.87
N GLN A 53 -17.63 -0.46 -1.15
CA GLN A 53 -18.26 -0.61 0.15
C GLN A 53 -17.66 0.33 1.20
N ILE A 54 -16.31 0.43 1.28
CA ILE A 54 -15.62 1.38 2.17
C ILE A 54 -16.05 2.81 1.86
N SER A 55 -16.05 3.18 0.58
CA SER A 55 -16.44 4.52 0.12
C SER A 55 -17.89 4.86 0.48
N LEU A 56 -18.82 3.94 0.24
CA LEU A 56 -20.22 4.09 0.59
C LEU A 56 -20.43 4.23 2.11
N TYR A 57 -19.71 3.46 2.92
CA TYR A 57 -19.82 3.56 4.37
C TYR A 57 -19.26 4.88 4.91
N LEU A 58 -18.13 5.37 4.37
CA LEU A 58 -17.60 6.70 4.72
C LEU A 58 -18.63 7.80 4.41
N ILE A 59 -19.20 7.78 3.20
CA ILE A 59 -20.25 8.74 2.81
C ILE A 59 -21.48 8.62 3.72
N LYS A 60 -21.94 7.42 4.02
CA LYS A 60 -23.09 7.19 4.90
C LYS A 60 -22.86 7.70 6.33
N ARG A 61 -21.64 7.58 6.85
CA ARG A 61 -21.29 7.99 8.22
C ARG A 61 -20.96 9.47 8.36
N ASN A 62 -20.35 10.07 7.35
CA ASN A 62 -19.82 11.44 7.41
C ASN A 62 -20.44 12.40 6.39
N GLY A 63 -21.30 11.92 5.48
CA GLY A 63 -21.89 12.73 4.40
C GLY A 63 -21.00 12.82 3.15
N CYS A 64 -19.68 12.68 3.30
CA CYS A 64 -18.69 12.64 2.23
C CYS A 64 -17.46 11.84 2.69
N ILE A 65 -16.54 11.54 1.78
CA ILE A 65 -15.21 11.05 2.12
C ILE A 65 -14.40 12.28 2.58
N PRO A 66 -13.88 12.30 3.83
CA PRO A 66 -13.07 13.43 4.32
C PRO A 66 -11.80 13.62 3.50
N GLU A 67 -11.33 14.85 3.33
CA GLU A 67 -10.12 15.18 2.55
C GLU A 67 -8.84 14.53 3.08
N ASN A 68 -8.80 14.25 4.38
CA ASN A 68 -7.67 13.59 5.02
C ASN A 68 -7.69 12.06 4.84
N ILE A 69 -8.74 11.47 4.24
CA ILE A 69 -8.87 10.03 4.00
C ILE A 69 -8.77 9.76 2.49
N THR A 70 -7.78 8.98 2.11
CA THR A 70 -7.63 8.45 0.76
C THR A 70 -8.08 6.99 0.74
N VAL A 71 -8.93 6.61 -0.21
CA VAL A 71 -9.39 5.23 -0.39
C VAL A 71 -8.91 4.75 -1.75
N LEU A 72 -8.08 3.71 -1.78
CA LEU A 72 -7.49 3.16 -3.01
C LEU A 72 -7.48 1.63 -2.97
N SER A 73 -7.55 1.00 -4.14
CA SER A 73 -7.17 -0.41 -4.22
C SER A 73 -5.68 -0.59 -3.95
N TRP A 74 -5.28 -1.75 -3.42
CA TRP A 74 -3.87 -2.08 -3.17
C TRP A 74 -3.01 -1.82 -4.42
N PHE A 75 -3.47 -2.28 -5.57
CA PHE A 75 -2.76 -2.11 -6.84
C PHE A 75 -2.66 -0.65 -7.29
N THR A 76 -3.72 0.14 -7.08
CA THR A 76 -3.69 1.58 -7.41
C THR A 76 -2.72 2.33 -6.50
N PHE A 77 -2.70 2.00 -5.21
CA PHE A 77 -1.74 2.54 -4.25
C PHE A 77 -0.30 2.23 -4.68
N LEU A 78 -0.01 0.95 -4.95
CA LEU A 78 1.32 0.53 -5.39
C LEU A 78 1.77 1.26 -6.66
N LEU A 79 0.91 1.34 -7.67
CA LEU A 79 1.23 1.97 -8.95
C LEU A 79 1.44 3.47 -8.80
N ARG A 80 0.50 4.17 -8.14
CA ARG A 80 0.50 5.63 -8.01
C ARG A 80 1.63 6.13 -7.11
N ASP A 81 1.81 5.48 -5.96
CA ASP A 81 2.67 6.01 -4.91
C ASP A 81 4.01 5.27 -4.81
N GLY A 82 4.08 4.00 -5.24
CA GLY A 82 5.30 3.19 -5.23
C GLY A 82 6.04 3.17 -6.56
N VAL A 83 5.34 2.91 -7.67
CA VAL A 83 5.95 2.69 -8.99
C VAL A 83 6.26 4.00 -9.71
N TRP A 84 5.23 4.77 -10.06
CA TRP A 84 5.38 5.92 -10.97
C TRP A 84 6.41 6.96 -10.53
N PRO A 85 6.55 7.32 -9.25
CA PRO A 85 7.54 8.30 -8.84
C PRO A 85 8.99 7.80 -8.94
N TYR A 86 9.20 6.46 -8.92
CA TYR A 86 10.53 5.87 -8.75
C TYR A 86 10.94 4.86 -9.83
N GLN A 87 10.08 4.53 -10.77
CA GLN A 87 10.31 3.53 -11.82
C GLN A 87 11.63 3.74 -12.60
N ASN A 88 12.05 4.99 -12.79
CA ASN A 88 13.28 5.31 -13.52
C ASN A 88 14.56 4.85 -12.81
N HIS A 89 14.50 4.54 -11.51
CA HIS A 89 15.62 3.94 -10.78
C HIS A 89 15.83 2.48 -11.15
N VAL A 90 14.79 1.80 -11.62
CA VAL A 90 14.86 0.41 -12.08
C VAL A 90 15.14 0.36 -13.58
N PHE A 91 14.31 1.02 -14.39
CA PHE A 91 14.44 1.04 -15.85
C PHE A 91 14.32 2.48 -16.40
N PRO A 92 15.46 3.19 -16.54
CA PRO A 92 15.46 4.59 -16.99
C PRO A 92 14.83 4.82 -18.39
N ALA A 93 14.90 3.80 -19.25
CA ALA A 93 14.44 3.89 -20.64
C ALA A 93 12.97 3.43 -20.84
N GLN A 94 12.36 2.83 -19.84
CA GLN A 94 10.98 2.33 -19.92
C GLN A 94 10.08 3.02 -18.91
N ARG A 95 8.89 3.40 -19.37
CA ARG A 95 7.87 3.97 -18.51
C ARG A 95 6.75 2.95 -18.32
N VAL A 96 6.42 2.66 -17.07
CA VAL A 96 5.25 1.85 -16.71
C VAL A 96 3.98 2.63 -17.00
N GLU A 97 3.17 2.14 -17.92
CA GLU A 97 1.91 2.78 -18.32
C GLU A 97 0.76 2.42 -17.37
N SER A 98 0.62 1.13 -17.06
CA SER A 98 -0.44 0.62 -16.20
C SER A 98 -0.11 -0.79 -15.72
N LEU A 99 -1.08 -1.48 -15.11
CA LEU A 99 -0.98 -2.88 -14.70
C LEU A 99 -1.58 -3.82 -15.75
N ASP A 100 -0.95 -4.97 -15.90
CA ASP A 100 -1.46 -6.08 -16.70
C ASP A 100 -2.08 -7.15 -15.80
N PHE A 101 -3.42 -7.24 -15.83
CA PHE A 101 -4.18 -8.22 -15.07
C PHE A 101 -4.50 -9.48 -15.88
N LYS A 102 -4.17 -9.52 -17.17
CA LYS A 102 -4.66 -10.54 -18.11
C LYS A 102 -3.56 -11.47 -18.61
N THR A 103 -2.37 -10.93 -18.85
CA THR A 103 -1.30 -11.69 -19.48
C THR A 103 -0.57 -12.54 -18.43
N VAL A 104 -0.45 -13.81 -18.72
CA VAL A 104 0.42 -14.70 -17.93
C VAL A 104 1.86 -14.35 -18.26
N ARG A 105 2.62 -13.98 -17.23
CA ARG A 105 4.04 -13.67 -17.40
C ARG A 105 4.84 -14.88 -17.86
N PRO A 106 5.95 -14.70 -18.59
CA PRO A 106 6.85 -15.79 -18.90
C PRO A 106 7.38 -16.44 -17.60
N PRO A 107 7.38 -17.79 -17.50
CA PRO A 107 7.84 -18.48 -16.29
C PRO A 107 9.34 -18.29 -16.05
N ILE A 108 10.11 -18.08 -17.12
CA ILE A 108 11.55 -17.87 -17.08
C ILE A 108 11.89 -16.67 -17.97
N VAL A 109 12.61 -15.71 -17.38
CA VAL A 109 13.16 -14.57 -18.11
C VAL A 109 14.67 -14.56 -17.92
N ARG A 110 15.42 -14.65 -19.03
CA ARG A 110 16.89 -14.62 -18.99
C ARG A 110 17.34 -13.27 -18.45
N GLY A 111 18.18 -13.27 -17.41
CA GLY A 111 18.63 -12.07 -16.71
C GLY A 111 17.77 -11.66 -15.52
N GLY A 112 16.65 -12.39 -15.26
CA GLY A 112 15.81 -12.15 -14.07
C GLY A 112 15.37 -10.69 -13.93
N GLN A 113 15.42 -10.15 -12.72
CA GLN A 113 15.01 -8.79 -12.37
C GLN A 113 15.77 -7.67 -13.10
N GLN A 114 16.93 -7.96 -13.69
CA GLN A 114 17.69 -6.99 -14.49
C GLN A 114 17.11 -6.82 -15.90
N ASN A 115 16.26 -7.74 -16.33
CA ASN A 115 15.60 -7.68 -17.62
C ASN A 115 14.19 -7.08 -17.45
N PRO A 116 13.85 -6.00 -18.18
CA PRO A 116 12.52 -5.40 -18.11
C PRO A 116 11.36 -6.39 -18.31
N SER A 117 11.55 -7.41 -19.15
CA SER A 117 10.52 -8.45 -19.38
C SER A 117 10.20 -9.31 -18.14
N TRP A 118 10.99 -9.20 -17.07
CA TRP A 118 10.68 -9.80 -15.77
C TRP A 118 9.45 -9.15 -15.14
N TYR A 119 9.35 -7.83 -15.29
CA TYR A 119 8.30 -7.01 -14.72
C TYR A 119 7.24 -6.58 -15.72
N LEU A 120 7.64 -6.31 -16.97
CA LEU A 120 6.83 -5.62 -17.97
C LEU A 120 6.51 -6.50 -19.17
N ASN A 121 5.31 -6.38 -19.70
CA ASN A 121 4.97 -6.91 -21.01
C ASN A 121 5.46 -5.99 -22.13
N LYS A 122 5.23 -6.38 -23.41
CA LYS A 122 5.68 -5.61 -24.59
C LYS A 122 5.09 -4.20 -24.70
N GLY A 123 3.97 -3.93 -24.01
CA GLY A 123 3.32 -2.62 -23.97
C GLY A 123 3.71 -1.77 -22.76
N ASN A 124 4.76 -2.15 -22.03
CA ASN A 124 5.18 -1.51 -20.78
C ASN A 124 4.11 -1.55 -19.67
N TYR A 125 3.21 -2.55 -19.71
CA TYR A 125 2.30 -2.81 -18.60
C TYR A 125 2.98 -3.74 -17.60
N LEU A 126 2.93 -3.36 -16.33
CA LEU A 126 3.54 -4.11 -15.23
C LEU A 126 2.65 -5.31 -14.87
N TYR A 127 3.21 -6.51 -14.87
CA TYR A 127 2.48 -7.71 -14.47
C TYR A 127 1.95 -7.58 -13.04
N LYS A 128 0.67 -7.89 -12.85
CA LYS A 128 -0.02 -7.79 -11.55
C LYS A 128 0.75 -8.48 -10.43
N ASP A 129 1.25 -9.70 -10.67
CA ASP A 129 1.96 -10.52 -9.69
C ASP A 129 3.41 -10.08 -9.44
N ARG A 130 3.86 -9.00 -10.09
CA ARG A 130 5.20 -8.42 -9.95
C ARG A 130 5.20 -6.97 -9.43
N VAL A 131 4.02 -6.39 -9.23
CA VAL A 131 3.96 -4.96 -8.89
C VAL A 131 4.62 -4.66 -7.54
N THR A 132 4.38 -5.47 -6.52
CA THR A 132 4.94 -5.23 -5.19
C THR A 132 6.43 -5.52 -5.16
N GLU A 133 6.89 -6.57 -5.86
CA GLU A 133 8.32 -6.83 -6.08
C GLU A 133 9.01 -5.63 -6.74
N PHE A 134 8.37 -5.04 -7.75
CA PHE A 134 8.89 -3.85 -8.43
C PHE A 134 8.96 -2.63 -7.51
N VAL A 135 7.98 -2.43 -6.63
CA VAL A 135 8.00 -1.36 -5.63
C VAL A 135 9.16 -1.54 -4.65
N CYS A 136 9.39 -2.76 -4.18
CA CYS A 136 10.53 -3.08 -3.31
C CYS A 136 11.85 -2.83 -4.03
N ASP A 137 12.00 -3.27 -5.29
CA ASP A 137 13.20 -3.00 -6.11
C ASP A 137 13.41 -1.49 -6.35
N CYS A 138 12.32 -0.72 -6.58
CA CYS A 138 12.39 0.74 -6.62
C CYS A 138 12.92 1.32 -5.30
N ASN A 139 12.38 0.85 -4.17
CA ASN A 139 12.78 1.33 -2.85
C ASN A 139 14.26 1.07 -2.57
N ASP A 140 14.73 -0.13 -2.88
CA ASP A 140 16.12 -0.53 -2.67
C ASP A 140 17.07 0.30 -3.55
N ARG A 141 16.77 0.44 -4.83
CA ARG A 141 17.64 1.20 -5.77
C ARG A 141 17.65 2.69 -5.52
N CYS A 142 16.62 3.25 -4.89
CA CYS A 142 16.60 4.65 -4.49
C CYS A 142 16.92 4.87 -3.00
N ASN A 143 17.52 3.89 -2.32
CA ASN A 143 17.94 3.98 -0.91
C ASN A 143 16.78 4.37 0.04
N GLY A 144 15.62 3.74 -0.09
CA GLY A 144 14.48 3.92 0.80
C GLY A 144 13.58 5.13 0.49
N LEU A 145 13.78 5.82 -0.64
CA LEU A 145 13.00 7.02 -0.95
C LEU A 145 11.51 6.75 -1.18
N VAL A 146 11.12 5.52 -1.59
CA VAL A 146 9.71 5.16 -1.73
C VAL A 146 9.03 5.26 -0.36
N VAL A 147 9.55 4.55 0.64
CA VAL A 147 9.03 4.57 2.02
C VAL A 147 9.10 5.98 2.61
N SER A 148 10.24 6.68 2.45
CA SER A 148 10.40 8.05 2.94
C SER A 148 9.41 9.04 2.35
N ARG A 149 8.94 8.82 1.10
CA ARG A 149 7.87 9.61 0.51
C ARG A 149 6.52 9.25 1.11
N LEU A 150 6.24 7.95 1.29
CA LEU A 150 5.00 7.48 1.91
C LEU A 150 4.81 8.05 3.32
N GLU A 151 5.88 8.13 4.13
CA GLU A 151 5.89 8.77 5.46
C GLU A 151 5.48 10.26 5.45
N LYS A 152 5.69 10.97 4.32
CA LYS A 152 5.29 12.38 4.18
C LYS A 152 3.84 12.56 3.77
N ILE A 153 3.26 11.55 3.13
CA ILE A 153 1.90 11.63 2.58
C ILE A 153 0.87 10.85 3.39
N TYR A 154 1.30 9.92 4.24
CA TYR A 154 0.41 9.13 5.09
C TYR A 154 0.96 9.05 6.52
N ASP A 155 0.09 9.36 7.49
CA ASP A 155 0.37 9.14 8.91
C ASP A 155 -0.12 7.75 9.36
N HIS A 156 -1.16 7.21 8.69
CA HIS A 156 -1.74 5.91 8.98
C HIS A 156 -2.21 5.18 7.72
N ILE A 157 -1.86 3.91 7.61
CA ILE A 157 -2.32 3.02 6.53
C ILE A 157 -3.14 1.88 7.12
N TYR A 158 -4.40 1.77 6.70
CA TYR A 158 -5.27 0.63 6.96
C TYR A 158 -5.26 -0.30 5.76
N ILE A 159 -4.98 -1.57 5.98
CA ILE A 159 -5.04 -2.62 4.95
C ILE A 159 -6.12 -3.62 5.34
N ASP A 160 -7.24 -3.60 4.61
CA ASP A 160 -8.33 -4.56 4.77
C ASP A 160 -8.02 -5.84 3.98
N GLU A 161 -8.55 -6.97 4.42
CA GLU A 161 -8.35 -8.32 3.88
C GLU A 161 -6.85 -8.72 3.86
N MET A 162 -6.19 -8.60 5.02
CA MET A 162 -4.76 -8.90 5.16
C MET A 162 -4.37 -10.32 4.76
N GLN A 163 -5.33 -11.27 4.74
CA GLN A 163 -5.09 -12.65 4.30
C GLN A 163 -4.77 -12.77 2.80
N ASP A 164 -5.09 -11.74 2.01
CA ASP A 164 -4.75 -11.68 0.58
C ASP A 164 -3.30 -11.23 0.32
N LEU A 165 -2.58 -10.76 1.36
CA LEU A 165 -1.17 -10.36 1.30
C LEU A 165 -0.28 -11.59 1.15
N VAL A 166 0.45 -11.68 0.06
CA VAL A 166 1.32 -12.83 -0.23
C VAL A 166 2.71 -12.40 -0.72
N GLY A 167 3.73 -13.15 -0.35
CA GLY A 167 5.09 -12.96 -0.84
C GLY A 167 5.59 -11.53 -0.67
N TRP A 168 5.87 -10.82 -1.76
CA TRP A 168 6.38 -9.44 -1.73
C TRP A 168 5.46 -8.42 -1.06
N ASP A 169 4.15 -8.69 -0.97
CA ASP A 169 3.24 -7.81 -0.23
C ASP A 169 3.60 -7.79 1.26
N GLN A 170 3.99 -8.93 1.83
CA GLN A 170 4.42 -9.02 3.22
C GLN A 170 5.72 -8.25 3.45
N GLU A 171 6.70 -8.36 2.53
CA GLU A 171 7.94 -7.60 2.58
C GLU A 171 7.69 -6.07 2.57
N LEU A 172 6.83 -5.61 1.69
CA LEU A 172 6.48 -4.18 1.64
C LEU A 172 5.77 -3.73 2.92
N VAL A 173 4.84 -4.54 3.44
CA VAL A 173 4.15 -4.24 4.71
C VAL A 173 5.14 -4.18 5.87
N GLU A 174 6.13 -5.06 5.94
CA GLU A 174 7.19 -5.00 6.95
C GLU A 174 7.99 -3.70 6.85
N LEU A 175 8.36 -3.27 5.63
CA LEU A 175 9.02 -1.98 5.44
C LEU A 175 8.16 -0.80 5.92
N LEU A 176 6.85 -0.82 5.65
CA LEU A 176 5.93 0.19 6.14
C LEU A 176 5.81 0.16 7.67
N MET A 177 5.73 -1.02 8.28
CA MET A 177 5.66 -1.19 9.74
C MET A 177 6.94 -0.77 10.46
N GLN A 178 8.09 -0.77 9.78
CA GLN A 178 9.37 -0.29 10.31
C GLN A 178 9.55 1.24 10.12
N SER A 179 8.68 1.87 9.36
CA SER A 179 8.69 3.31 9.08
C SER A 179 7.98 4.12 10.18
N SER A 180 7.85 5.42 9.97
CA SER A 180 7.08 6.31 10.86
C SER A 180 5.57 6.25 10.66
N ILE A 181 5.07 5.42 9.73
CA ILE A 181 3.65 5.27 9.43
C ILE A 181 3.02 4.29 10.44
N ASP A 182 1.89 4.66 11.04
CA ASP A 182 1.07 3.69 11.77
C ASP A 182 0.43 2.73 10.75
N VAL A 183 0.58 1.41 10.93
CA VAL A 183 -0.02 0.40 10.04
C VAL A 183 -1.02 -0.45 10.81
N THR A 184 -2.24 -0.56 10.29
CA THR A 184 -3.26 -1.45 10.84
C THR A 184 -3.70 -2.45 9.78
N LEU A 185 -3.39 -3.71 10.03
CA LEU A 185 -3.82 -4.84 9.23
C LEU A 185 -5.14 -5.39 9.77
N VAL A 186 -6.12 -5.60 8.90
CA VAL A 186 -7.42 -6.15 9.29
C VAL A 186 -7.76 -7.32 8.38
N GLY A 187 -8.19 -8.44 8.95
CA GLY A 187 -8.53 -9.62 8.15
C GLY A 187 -9.05 -10.80 8.96
N ASP A 188 -9.36 -11.89 8.25
CA ASP A 188 -9.73 -13.17 8.83
C ASP A 188 -8.77 -14.25 8.31
N PRO A 189 -7.78 -14.68 9.11
CA PRO A 189 -6.80 -15.69 8.68
C PRO A 189 -7.41 -17.06 8.37
N ARG A 190 -8.69 -17.28 8.67
CA ARG A 190 -9.39 -18.54 8.32
C ARG A 190 -9.92 -18.52 6.88
N GLN A 191 -9.78 -17.42 6.15
CA GLN A 191 -10.17 -17.28 4.74
C GLN A 191 -8.97 -17.34 3.77
N ALA A 192 -7.76 -17.57 4.29
CA ALA A 192 -6.54 -17.75 3.51
C ALA A 192 -6.43 -19.15 2.89
#